data_8471138f15140e65f60cd170152cf202
#
_entry.id   8471138f15140e65f60cd170152cf202
#
_cell.length_a   1.000
_cell.length_b   1.000
_cell.length_c   1.000
_cell.angle_alpha   90.00
_cell.angle_beta   90.00
_cell.angle_gamma   90.00
#
_symmetry.space_group_name_H-M   'P 1'
#
loop_
_entity.id
_entity.type
_entity.pdbx_description
1 polymer ?
#
loop_
_entity_poly.entity_id
_entity_poly.type
_entity_poly.pdbx_seq_one_letter_code
_entity_poly.pdbx_strand_id
1 'polypeptide(L)'
;MSNKHVSTLKTLVVVAGAALVVRRAIRGRGAASPPGTTAAARAPVSGRPATRGPKLLVTAHERLADGVVGIRLEGHGLPRWEPGAHVDLVLPSGLVRQYSLCGDPEDTSSYTVATRLVEDGRGGSREVHEQVQEGTELEVRGPRNRFPLVEAPAYVFVAGGIGITPVLPMLRALPEGTEWRLLYGGRTRASMPFLEDVEKLDADGDRARVTVVAEDEDGLPDLDAFLADLPEGAAVYCCGPEGLMAAVEKRLPEGTTLHLERFAPRTTAGGDGEFEVELHRSGRTLTVAADSSVLAAVRTELPNTPYSCEQGWCGTCQQRVLEGEIDHRDELLTDSERGDSMLICVSRARSTRLVLDL
;
A
#
# COMPACT_ATOMS: atom_id res chain seq x y z
N MET A 1 49.26 -45.53 13.92
CA MET A 1 50.47 -44.77 13.65
C MET A 1 50.08 -43.32 13.59
N SER A 2 50.28 -42.71 14.67
CA SER A 2 51.23 -41.64 15.05
C SER A 2 50.72 -40.26 14.62
N ASN A 3 50.15 -39.49 15.57
CA ASN A 3 50.79 -38.43 16.40
C ASN A 3 51.22 -37.20 15.57
N LYS A 4 50.87 -35.96 15.92
CA LYS A 4 51.11 -35.15 17.15
C LYS A 4 50.38 -33.80 16.98
N HIS A 5 49.62 -33.35 17.93
CA HIS A 5 49.85 -32.23 18.84
C HIS A 5 50.84 -31.14 18.39
N VAL A 6 50.40 -29.89 18.43
CA VAL A 6 51.09 -28.83 19.23
C VAL A 6 50.13 -27.69 19.54
N SER A 7 50.02 -27.38 20.79
CA SER A 7 49.47 -26.28 21.54
C SER A 7 50.46 -25.11 21.64
N THR A 8 50.01 -24.00 22.04
CA THR A 8 50.66 -22.86 22.76
C THR A 8 50.37 -21.51 22.07
N LEU A 9 50.23 -20.39 22.69
CA LEU A 9 50.17 -19.92 24.10
C LEU A 9 49.75 -18.46 24.08
N LYS A 10 49.09 -18.04 25.12
CA LYS A 10 48.70 -16.70 25.57
C LYS A 10 49.76 -15.60 25.38
N THR A 11 49.32 -14.38 25.14
CA THR A 11 49.92 -13.24 25.84
C THR A 11 48.86 -12.16 26.10
N LEU A 12 48.64 -11.92 27.39
CA LEU A 12 47.88 -10.87 28.01
C LEU A 12 48.86 -9.69 28.22
N VAL A 13 48.51 -8.49 27.78
CA VAL A 13 49.18 -7.27 28.23
C VAL A 13 48.16 -6.31 28.83
N VAL A 14 48.25 -6.19 30.15
CA VAL A 14 47.62 -5.16 30.99
C VAL A 14 48.60 -4.02 31.06
N VAL A 15 48.18 -2.79 30.78
CA VAL A 15 48.88 -1.59 31.20
C VAL A 15 47.88 -0.67 31.94
N ALA A 16 48.12 -0.55 33.23
CA ALA A 16 47.50 0.44 34.11
C ALA A 16 48.36 1.72 34.11
N GLY A 17 47.72 2.86 34.26
CA GLY A 17 48.40 4.15 34.43
C GLY A 17 47.38 5.26 34.72
N ALA A 18 47.07 5.40 35.91
CA ALA A 18 47.26 6.49 36.91
C ALA A 18 46.51 7.82 36.64
N ALA A 19 45.69 8.12 37.63
CA ALA A 19 44.93 9.35 37.82
C ALA A 19 45.82 10.57 38.10
N LEU A 20 45.36 11.72 37.65
CA LEU A 20 45.74 12.98 38.31
C LEU A 20 44.50 13.86 38.47
N VAL A 21 44.10 14.04 39.74
CA VAL A 21 43.06 14.96 40.19
C VAL A 21 43.68 16.32 40.38
N VAL A 22 43.23 17.34 39.67
CA VAL A 22 43.50 18.74 40.05
C VAL A 22 42.16 19.44 40.32
N ARG A 23 41.85 19.59 41.57
CA ARG A 23 40.82 20.52 42.08
C ARG A 23 41.35 21.96 41.99
N ARG A 24 40.64 22.79 41.21
CA ARG A 24 40.78 24.25 41.37
C ARG A 24 39.39 24.88 41.47
N ALA A 25 39.09 25.33 42.67
CA ALA A 25 37.91 26.14 42.95
C ALA A 25 38.11 27.55 42.37
N ILE A 26 37.15 28.04 41.60
CA ILE A 26 37.01 29.44 41.30
C ILE A 26 35.55 29.85 41.45
N ARG A 27 35.39 30.94 42.19
CA ARG A 27 34.19 31.62 42.64
C ARG A 27 33.23 32.01 41.53
N GLY A 28 31.96 32.04 41.88
CA GLY A 28 30.82 32.40 41.04
C GLY A 28 30.88 33.79 40.44
N ARG A 29 30.36 33.84 39.23
CA ARG A 29 29.75 35.03 38.63
C ARG A 29 28.51 34.54 37.91
N GLY A 30 27.38 35.23 38.14
CA GLY A 30 26.09 34.93 37.60
C GLY A 30 26.14 34.76 36.07
N ALA A 31 25.71 33.61 35.59
CA ALA A 31 25.51 33.38 34.20
C ALA A 31 24.12 33.88 33.81
N ALA A 32 24.08 34.89 32.97
CA ALA A 32 22.89 35.26 32.21
C ALA A 32 22.45 34.05 31.38
N SER A 33 21.17 33.74 31.42
CA SER A 33 20.54 32.74 30.50
C SER A 33 20.85 33.10 29.04
N PRO A 34 21.23 32.13 28.21
CA PRO A 34 21.40 32.39 26.80
C PRO A 34 20.05 32.79 26.18
N PRO A 35 20.03 33.70 25.20
CA PRO A 35 18.80 34.05 24.50
C PRO A 35 18.25 32.82 23.84
N GLY A 36 16.92 32.65 23.98
CA GLY A 36 16.18 31.52 23.44
C GLY A 36 16.55 31.29 21.96
N THR A 37 16.93 30.07 21.66
CA THR A 37 17.07 29.58 20.28
C THR A 37 15.72 29.76 19.61
N THR A 38 15.59 30.78 18.78
CA THR A 38 14.49 30.88 17.82
C THR A 38 14.51 29.58 17.03
N ALA A 39 13.48 28.76 17.21
CA ALA A 39 13.25 27.57 16.40
C ALA A 39 13.29 28.04 14.95
N ALA A 40 14.31 27.62 14.22
CA ALA A 40 14.38 27.86 12.79
C ALA A 40 13.07 27.36 12.21
N ALA A 41 12.30 28.24 11.57
CA ALA A 41 11.07 27.90 10.91
C ALA A 41 11.39 26.77 9.92
N ARG A 42 10.95 25.55 10.22
CA ARG A 42 11.06 24.40 9.32
C ARG A 42 10.33 24.76 8.02
N ALA A 43 10.97 24.51 6.90
CA ALA A 43 10.34 24.69 5.61
C ALA A 43 9.00 23.94 5.56
N PRO A 44 7.98 24.50 4.90
CA PRO A 44 6.67 23.88 4.81
C PRO A 44 6.82 22.48 4.22
N VAL A 45 6.25 21.48 4.89
CA VAL A 45 6.14 20.11 4.36
C VAL A 45 4.98 20.14 3.36
N SER A 46 5.22 20.62 2.15
CA SER A 46 4.36 20.26 1.03
C SER A 46 4.66 18.80 0.72
N GLY A 47 3.70 17.91 0.83
CA GLY A 47 3.81 16.46 0.74
C GLY A 47 5.13 15.95 0.19
N ARG A 48 5.65 14.83 0.67
CA ARG A 48 6.92 14.29 0.16
C ARG A 48 6.91 14.42 -1.36
N PRO A 49 7.88 15.13 -2.00
CA PRO A 49 7.88 15.23 -3.43
C PRO A 49 7.86 13.81 -3.97
N ALA A 50 6.79 13.46 -4.67
CA ALA A 50 6.70 12.15 -5.27
C ALA A 50 7.94 12.03 -6.16
N THR A 51 8.87 11.14 -5.80
CA THR A 51 10.06 10.90 -6.62
C THR A 51 9.56 10.59 -8.02
N ARG A 52 9.97 11.37 -9.01
CA ARG A 52 9.61 11.10 -10.40
C ARG A 52 10.11 9.70 -10.75
N GLY A 53 9.21 8.86 -11.22
CA GLY A 53 9.55 7.53 -11.72
C GLY A 53 10.09 7.60 -13.15
N PRO A 54 10.64 6.50 -13.67
CA PRO A 54 10.97 6.39 -15.07
C PRO A 54 9.70 6.52 -15.93
N LYS A 55 9.87 6.95 -17.17
CA LYS A 55 8.84 6.82 -18.18
C LYS A 55 8.96 5.46 -18.86
N LEU A 56 7.87 4.73 -18.90
CA LEU A 56 7.76 3.44 -19.55
C LEU A 56 6.83 3.56 -20.76
N LEU A 57 7.13 2.78 -21.79
CA LEU A 57 6.34 2.73 -23.02
C LEU A 57 5.24 1.68 -22.87
N VAL A 58 4.00 2.03 -23.17
CA VAL A 58 2.91 1.07 -23.33
C VAL A 58 3.11 0.32 -24.65
N THR A 59 3.39 -0.97 -24.55
CA THR A 59 3.62 -1.86 -25.73
C THR A 59 2.49 -2.83 -26.01
N ALA A 60 1.55 -2.98 -25.06
CA ALA A 60 0.31 -3.69 -25.29
C ALA A 60 -0.83 -3.05 -24.47
N HIS A 61 -2.02 -3.00 -25.07
CA HIS A 61 -3.29 -2.64 -24.48
C HIS A 61 -4.34 -3.64 -24.94
N GLU A 62 -4.58 -4.67 -24.15
CA GLU A 62 -5.37 -5.83 -24.54
C GLU A 62 -6.62 -5.98 -23.68
N ARG A 63 -7.73 -6.41 -24.28
CA ARG A 63 -8.92 -6.81 -23.54
C ARG A 63 -8.69 -8.17 -22.88
N LEU A 64 -8.70 -8.21 -21.55
CA LEU A 64 -8.56 -9.44 -20.76
C LEU A 64 -9.89 -10.07 -20.39
N ALA A 65 -10.93 -9.24 -20.21
CA ALA A 65 -12.28 -9.66 -19.84
C ALA A 65 -13.26 -8.52 -20.17
N ASP A 66 -14.55 -8.74 -19.95
CA ASP A 66 -15.55 -7.68 -20.11
C ASP A 66 -15.28 -6.54 -19.11
N GLY A 67 -15.04 -5.35 -19.67
CA GLY A 67 -14.69 -4.17 -18.88
C GLY A 67 -13.32 -4.21 -18.22
N VAL A 68 -12.42 -5.09 -18.64
CA VAL A 68 -11.05 -5.19 -18.12
C VAL A 68 -10.03 -5.14 -19.25
N VAL A 69 -9.04 -4.26 -19.12
CA VAL A 69 -7.88 -4.17 -20.00
C VAL A 69 -6.60 -4.48 -19.26
N GLY A 70 -5.71 -5.19 -19.94
CA GLY A 70 -4.32 -5.40 -19.54
C GLY A 70 -3.40 -4.42 -20.24
N ILE A 71 -2.41 -3.91 -19.56
CA ILE A 71 -1.42 -2.97 -20.07
C ILE A 71 -0.04 -3.50 -19.78
N ARG A 72 0.79 -3.61 -20.83
CA ARG A 72 2.21 -3.90 -20.71
C ARG A 72 3.03 -2.62 -20.86
N LEU A 73 3.91 -2.39 -19.89
CA LEU A 73 4.75 -1.21 -19.77
C LEU A 73 6.20 -1.65 -19.88
N GLU A 74 6.88 -1.28 -20.97
CA GLU A 74 8.27 -1.66 -21.19
C GLU A 74 9.27 -0.57 -20.78
N GLY A 75 10.40 -1.01 -20.26
CA GLY A 75 11.54 -0.19 -19.87
C GLY A 75 12.81 -1.01 -19.72
N HIS A 76 13.93 -0.36 -19.47
CA HIS A 76 15.22 -1.03 -19.33
C HIS A 76 15.63 -1.06 -17.86
N GLY A 77 16.07 -2.25 -17.39
CA GLY A 77 16.60 -2.42 -16.05
C GLY A 77 15.59 -2.09 -14.96
N LEU A 78 14.35 -2.49 -15.16
CA LEU A 78 13.29 -2.28 -14.17
C LEU A 78 13.61 -3.06 -12.89
N PRO A 79 13.31 -2.50 -11.71
CA PRO A 79 13.41 -3.24 -10.46
C PRO A 79 12.58 -4.53 -10.51
N ARG A 80 13.15 -5.62 -9.99
CA ARG A 80 12.39 -6.81 -9.64
C ARG A 80 11.39 -6.48 -8.55
N TRP A 81 10.36 -7.26 -8.46
CA TRP A 81 9.30 -7.05 -7.48
C TRP A 81 8.86 -8.39 -6.87
N GLU A 82 8.23 -8.32 -5.72
CA GLU A 82 7.69 -9.48 -5.03
C GLU A 82 6.17 -9.55 -5.24
N PRO A 83 5.57 -10.76 -5.33
CA PRO A 83 4.12 -10.92 -5.43
C PRO A 83 3.35 -10.10 -4.41
N GLY A 84 2.28 -9.43 -4.87
CA GLY A 84 1.53 -8.44 -4.09
C GLY A 84 2.02 -6.99 -4.25
N ALA A 85 3.09 -6.76 -5.03
CA ALA A 85 3.56 -5.42 -5.32
C ALA A 85 2.63 -4.68 -6.30
N HIS A 86 2.66 -3.35 -6.19
CA HIS A 86 1.93 -2.43 -7.05
C HIS A 86 2.83 -1.28 -7.54
N VAL A 87 2.39 -0.62 -8.57
CA VAL A 87 2.99 0.62 -9.10
C VAL A 87 1.96 1.74 -9.14
N ASP A 88 2.43 3.00 -9.05
CA ASP A 88 1.61 4.15 -9.39
C ASP A 88 1.83 4.50 -10.86
N LEU A 89 0.77 4.62 -11.63
CA LEU A 89 0.77 5.20 -12.96
C LEU A 89 0.35 6.67 -12.87
N VAL A 90 1.17 7.55 -13.43
CA VAL A 90 0.81 8.95 -13.64
C VAL A 90 0.18 9.05 -15.03
N LEU A 91 -1.13 9.22 -15.06
CA LEU A 91 -1.92 9.26 -16.27
C LEU A 91 -1.73 10.58 -17.03
N PRO A 92 -2.08 10.66 -18.33
CA PRO A 92 -1.95 11.88 -19.14
C PRO A 92 -2.60 13.13 -18.54
N SER A 93 -3.73 12.97 -17.84
CA SER A 93 -4.40 14.05 -17.09
C SER A 93 -3.64 14.53 -15.84
N GLY A 94 -2.58 13.83 -15.43
CA GLY A 94 -1.88 14.01 -14.16
C GLY A 94 -2.51 13.27 -12.99
N LEU A 95 -3.60 12.54 -13.18
CA LEU A 95 -4.14 11.63 -12.17
C LEU A 95 -3.13 10.52 -11.87
N VAL A 96 -2.96 10.21 -10.59
CA VAL A 96 -2.12 9.09 -10.16
C VAL A 96 -3.02 7.95 -9.68
N ARG A 97 -2.79 6.74 -10.19
CA ARG A 97 -3.56 5.54 -9.83
C ARG A 97 -2.64 4.38 -9.54
N GLN A 98 -3.00 3.59 -8.55
CA GLN A 98 -2.28 2.38 -8.16
C GLN A 98 -2.86 1.17 -8.86
N TYR A 99 -1.96 0.30 -9.34
CA TYR A 99 -2.33 -0.97 -9.96
C TYR A 99 -1.39 -2.05 -9.48
N SER A 100 -1.95 -3.19 -9.05
CA SER A 100 -1.17 -4.37 -8.68
C SER A 100 -0.46 -4.92 -9.91
N LEU A 101 0.80 -5.28 -9.74
CA LEU A 101 1.58 -5.97 -10.77
C LEU A 101 1.08 -7.42 -10.89
N CYS A 102 0.80 -7.86 -12.11
CA CYS A 102 0.25 -9.18 -12.39
C CYS A 102 1.05 -9.98 -13.45
N GLY A 103 2.20 -9.43 -13.89
CA GLY A 103 3.13 -10.10 -14.80
C GLY A 103 4.08 -11.07 -14.09
N ASP A 104 5.28 -11.23 -14.67
CA ASP A 104 6.38 -12.02 -14.11
C ASP A 104 7.23 -11.14 -13.18
N PRO A 105 7.39 -11.47 -11.89
CA PRO A 105 8.23 -10.72 -10.97
C PRO A 105 9.72 -10.66 -11.34
N GLU A 106 10.21 -11.64 -12.10
CA GLU A 106 11.61 -11.72 -12.53
C GLU A 106 11.88 -10.95 -13.84
N ASP A 107 10.82 -10.51 -14.56
CA ASP A 107 10.97 -9.72 -15.78
C ASP A 107 11.43 -8.29 -15.44
N THR A 108 12.68 -7.97 -15.77
CA THR A 108 13.26 -6.64 -15.61
C THR A 108 13.11 -5.75 -16.85
N SER A 109 12.37 -6.22 -17.85
CA SER A 109 12.12 -5.48 -19.10
C SER A 109 10.71 -4.89 -19.17
N SER A 110 9.77 -5.43 -18.39
CA SER A 110 8.38 -4.95 -18.41
C SER A 110 7.65 -5.11 -17.11
N TYR A 111 6.61 -4.30 -16.94
CA TYR A 111 5.55 -4.46 -15.95
C TYR A 111 4.22 -4.70 -16.63
N THR A 112 3.41 -5.58 -16.07
CA THR A 112 2.03 -5.82 -16.52
C THR A 112 1.08 -5.46 -15.39
N VAL A 113 0.05 -4.67 -15.73
CA VAL A 113 -1.05 -4.30 -14.85
C VAL A 113 -2.38 -4.56 -15.53
N ALA A 114 -3.45 -4.74 -14.78
CA ALA A 114 -4.80 -4.83 -15.34
C ALA A 114 -5.74 -3.83 -14.65
N THR A 115 -6.64 -3.25 -15.43
CA THR A 115 -7.55 -2.19 -15.00
C THR A 115 -8.98 -2.53 -15.37
N ARG A 116 -9.84 -2.58 -14.35
CA ARG A 116 -11.29 -2.68 -14.56
C ARG A 116 -11.90 -1.29 -14.74
N LEU A 117 -12.76 -1.12 -15.72
CA LEU A 117 -13.55 0.10 -15.91
C LEU A 117 -14.53 0.27 -14.74
N VAL A 118 -14.48 1.43 -14.09
CA VAL A 118 -15.43 1.88 -13.08
C VAL A 118 -16.18 3.07 -13.66
N GLU A 119 -17.43 2.87 -14.06
CA GLU A 119 -18.21 3.88 -14.78
C GLU A 119 -18.45 5.12 -13.95
N ASP A 120 -18.88 4.94 -12.71
CA ASP A 120 -19.13 6.03 -11.73
C ASP A 120 -17.90 6.37 -10.90
N GLY A 121 -16.70 6.03 -11.42
CA GLY A 121 -15.44 6.25 -10.74
C GLY A 121 -14.89 7.67 -10.91
N ARG A 122 -13.73 7.92 -10.31
CA ARG A 122 -13.03 9.22 -10.33
C ARG A 122 -12.23 9.46 -11.63
N GLY A 123 -12.64 8.91 -12.74
CA GLY A 123 -12.10 9.11 -14.09
C GLY A 123 -10.84 8.30 -14.44
N GLY A 124 -10.04 7.86 -13.46
CA GLY A 124 -8.76 7.21 -13.75
C GLY A 124 -8.86 5.91 -14.56
N SER A 125 -9.76 4.99 -14.21
CA SER A 125 -9.95 3.75 -14.96
C SER A 125 -10.48 4.02 -16.38
N ARG A 126 -11.36 5.00 -16.54
CA ARG A 126 -11.86 5.44 -17.85
C ARG A 126 -10.72 5.98 -18.71
N GLU A 127 -9.86 6.83 -18.15
CA GLU A 127 -8.71 7.39 -18.86
C GLU A 127 -7.75 6.29 -19.32
N VAL A 128 -7.51 5.28 -18.45
CA VAL A 128 -6.69 4.11 -18.84
C VAL A 128 -7.31 3.38 -20.04
N HIS A 129 -8.62 3.12 -20.02
CA HIS A 129 -9.31 2.41 -21.11
C HIS A 129 -9.35 3.19 -22.42
N GLU A 130 -9.51 4.53 -22.35
CA GLU A 130 -9.78 5.36 -23.52
C GLU A 130 -8.52 6.04 -24.08
N GLN A 131 -7.55 6.43 -23.22
CA GLN A 131 -6.45 7.31 -23.59
C GLN A 131 -5.07 6.67 -23.48
N VAL A 132 -4.91 5.62 -22.64
CA VAL A 132 -3.63 4.91 -22.52
C VAL A 132 -3.58 3.81 -23.57
N GLN A 133 -3.02 4.13 -24.72
CA GLN A 133 -2.91 3.21 -25.86
C GLN A 133 -1.46 2.81 -26.10
N GLU A 134 -1.22 1.80 -26.93
CA GLU A 134 0.12 1.44 -27.40
C GLU A 134 0.85 2.67 -27.96
N GLY A 135 2.11 2.83 -27.57
CA GLY A 135 2.92 4.01 -27.90
C GLY A 135 2.82 5.15 -26.89
N THR A 136 1.91 5.09 -25.90
CA THR A 136 1.83 6.08 -24.81
C THR A 136 3.01 5.90 -23.86
N GLU A 137 3.67 6.99 -23.47
CA GLU A 137 4.65 7.00 -22.37
C GLU A 137 3.99 7.41 -21.06
N LEU A 138 4.14 6.60 -20.01
CA LEU A 138 3.65 6.89 -18.66
C LEU A 138 4.80 6.97 -17.66
N GLU A 139 4.75 7.95 -16.77
CA GLU A 139 5.60 7.93 -15.57
C GLU A 139 5.10 6.84 -14.63
N VAL A 140 6.00 5.95 -14.24
CA VAL A 140 5.71 4.82 -13.34
C VAL A 140 6.52 4.95 -12.07
N ARG A 141 5.85 4.92 -10.92
CA ARG A 141 6.49 5.04 -9.60
C ARG A 141 6.36 3.72 -8.84
N GLY A 142 7.43 3.28 -8.24
CA GLY A 142 7.53 2.00 -7.54
C GLY A 142 8.48 1.07 -8.28
N PRO A 143 8.37 -0.27 -8.10
CA PRO A 143 7.31 -0.99 -7.36
C PRO A 143 7.38 -0.80 -5.84
N ARG A 144 6.25 -0.98 -5.18
CA ARG A 144 6.11 -1.04 -3.72
C ARG A 144 5.24 -2.22 -3.35
N ASN A 145 5.50 -2.87 -2.20
CA ASN A 145 4.70 -3.99 -1.74
C ASN A 145 4.09 -3.69 -0.37
N ARG A 146 2.76 -3.76 -0.28
CA ARG A 146 1.97 -3.63 0.95
C ARG A 146 1.07 -4.86 1.18
N PHE A 147 1.19 -5.83 0.30
CA PHE A 147 0.45 -7.08 0.36
C PHE A 147 1.41 -8.26 0.09
N PRO A 148 2.54 -8.34 0.84
CA PRO A 148 3.56 -9.33 0.57
C PRO A 148 3.06 -10.75 0.83
N LEU A 149 3.52 -11.70 0.02
CA LEU A 149 3.36 -13.12 0.30
C LEU A 149 4.27 -13.49 1.47
N VAL A 150 3.69 -13.73 2.65
CA VAL A 150 4.44 -14.14 3.86
C VAL A 150 4.66 -15.65 3.85
N GLU A 151 5.70 -16.11 4.55
CA GLU A 151 5.94 -17.54 4.72
C GLU A 151 4.87 -18.17 5.63
N ALA A 152 4.22 -19.23 5.16
CA ALA A 152 3.20 -19.95 5.89
C ALA A 152 3.17 -21.43 5.47
N PRO A 153 2.70 -22.36 6.31
CA PRO A 153 2.60 -23.78 5.98
C PRO A 153 1.56 -24.08 4.91
N ALA A 154 0.54 -23.24 4.78
CA ALA A 154 -0.52 -23.34 3.78
C ALA A 154 -1.10 -21.97 3.46
N TYR A 155 -1.80 -21.88 2.32
CA TYR A 155 -2.39 -20.61 1.86
C TYR A 155 -3.84 -20.80 1.42
N VAL A 156 -4.67 -19.82 1.78
CA VAL A 156 -6.06 -19.73 1.34
C VAL A 156 -6.27 -18.36 0.68
N PHE A 157 -6.59 -18.38 -0.60
CA PHE A 157 -6.82 -17.16 -1.37
C PHE A 157 -8.31 -16.99 -1.67
N VAL A 158 -8.80 -15.76 -1.52
CA VAL A 158 -10.14 -15.35 -1.94
C VAL A 158 -10.00 -14.12 -2.84
N ALA A 159 -10.32 -14.26 -4.11
CA ALA A 159 -10.23 -13.19 -5.09
C ALA A 159 -11.60 -12.86 -5.67
N GLY A 160 -11.94 -11.56 -5.78
CA GLY A 160 -13.17 -11.09 -6.40
C GLY A 160 -12.89 -10.22 -7.63
N GLY A 161 -13.25 -10.69 -8.84
CA GLY A 161 -13.06 -9.95 -10.07
C GLY A 161 -11.62 -9.52 -10.30
N ILE A 162 -11.38 -8.19 -10.41
CA ILE A 162 -10.03 -7.63 -10.61
C ILE A 162 -9.09 -7.86 -9.41
N GLY A 163 -9.59 -8.28 -8.25
CA GLY A 163 -8.78 -8.66 -7.09
C GLY A 163 -7.89 -9.89 -7.30
N ILE A 164 -8.02 -10.56 -8.43
CA ILE A 164 -7.10 -11.64 -8.84
C ILE A 164 -5.70 -11.11 -9.19
N THR A 165 -5.55 -9.83 -9.53
CA THR A 165 -4.29 -9.26 -10.01
C THR A 165 -3.12 -9.40 -9.02
N PRO A 166 -3.24 -9.14 -7.72
CA PRO A 166 -2.15 -9.39 -6.77
C PRO A 166 -2.01 -10.88 -6.41
N VAL A 167 -3.10 -11.65 -6.50
CA VAL A 167 -3.14 -13.06 -6.09
C VAL A 167 -2.48 -13.98 -7.12
N LEU A 168 -2.68 -13.71 -8.42
CA LEU A 168 -2.14 -14.57 -9.48
C LEU A 168 -0.60 -14.70 -9.44
N PRO A 169 0.19 -13.63 -9.26
CA PRO A 169 1.64 -13.77 -9.05
C PRO A 169 2.00 -14.52 -7.77
N MET A 170 1.21 -14.39 -6.69
CA MET A 170 1.42 -15.16 -5.46
C MET A 170 1.29 -16.66 -5.72
N LEU A 171 0.22 -17.07 -6.39
CA LEU A 171 -0.02 -18.47 -6.75
C LEU A 171 1.11 -19.05 -7.59
N ARG A 172 1.61 -18.26 -8.56
CA ARG A 172 2.73 -18.67 -9.43
C ARG A 172 4.07 -18.74 -8.70
N ALA A 173 4.23 -17.99 -7.61
CA ALA A 173 5.46 -17.95 -6.83
C ALA A 173 5.52 -19.00 -5.72
N LEU A 174 4.42 -19.71 -5.43
CA LEU A 174 4.42 -20.75 -4.40
C LEU A 174 5.35 -21.90 -4.79
N PRO A 175 6.19 -22.39 -3.87
CA PRO A 175 7.01 -23.58 -4.10
C PRO A 175 6.16 -24.79 -4.47
N GLU A 176 6.72 -25.68 -5.28
CA GLU A 176 6.10 -26.95 -5.60
C GLU A 176 5.79 -27.75 -4.32
N GLY A 177 4.60 -28.36 -4.27
CA GLY A 177 4.15 -29.11 -3.09
C GLY A 177 3.53 -28.27 -1.97
N THR A 178 3.54 -26.95 -2.07
CA THR A 178 2.85 -26.07 -1.13
C THR A 178 1.35 -26.37 -1.12
N GLU A 179 0.75 -26.45 0.05
CA GLU A 179 -0.70 -26.56 0.20
C GLU A 179 -1.36 -25.19 0.00
N TRP A 180 -2.25 -25.11 -0.98
CA TRP A 180 -3.01 -23.90 -1.23
C TRP A 180 -4.37 -24.19 -1.86
N ARG A 181 -5.30 -23.26 -1.67
CA ARG A 181 -6.59 -23.24 -2.37
C ARG A 181 -7.01 -21.82 -2.70
N LEU A 182 -7.75 -21.65 -3.79
CA LEU A 182 -8.27 -20.39 -4.28
C LEU A 182 -9.78 -20.47 -4.48
N LEU A 183 -10.52 -19.50 -3.94
CA LEU A 183 -11.86 -19.16 -4.38
C LEU A 183 -11.75 -17.91 -5.27
N TYR A 184 -12.17 -18.03 -6.52
CA TYR A 184 -12.20 -16.93 -7.47
C TYR A 184 -13.63 -16.63 -7.89
N GLY A 185 -14.18 -15.52 -7.38
CA GLY A 185 -15.54 -15.05 -7.65
C GLY A 185 -15.59 -13.93 -8.66
N GLY A 186 -16.68 -13.86 -9.43
CA GLY A 186 -16.96 -12.77 -10.38
C GLY A 186 -18.44 -12.66 -10.68
N ARG A 187 -18.86 -11.56 -11.31
CA ARG A 187 -20.27 -11.39 -11.71
C ARG A 187 -20.69 -12.37 -12.79
N THR A 188 -19.84 -12.51 -13.82
CA THR A 188 -19.97 -13.45 -14.93
C THR A 188 -18.59 -13.99 -15.25
N ARG A 189 -18.49 -15.17 -15.82
CA ARG A 189 -17.21 -15.72 -16.30
C ARG A 189 -16.53 -14.79 -17.31
N ALA A 190 -17.29 -14.16 -18.20
CA ALA A 190 -16.78 -13.21 -19.19
C ALA A 190 -16.15 -11.93 -18.56
N SER A 191 -16.52 -11.56 -17.33
CA SER A 191 -15.98 -10.40 -16.60
C SER A 191 -14.79 -10.74 -15.68
N MET A 192 -14.35 -12.00 -15.66
CA MET A 192 -13.27 -12.50 -14.80
C MET A 192 -11.94 -12.53 -15.57
N PRO A 193 -11.03 -11.56 -15.32
CA PRO A 193 -9.73 -11.59 -16.00
C PRO A 193 -8.86 -12.75 -15.52
N PHE A 194 -7.98 -13.23 -16.39
CA PHE A 194 -7.05 -14.34 -16.10
C PHE A 194 -7.73 -15.67 -15.71
N LEU A 195 -9.02 -15.85 -16.05
CA LEU A 195 -9.76 -17.05 -15.67
C LEU A 195 -9.09 -18.31 -16.21
N GLU A 196 -8.70 -18.32 -17.49
CA GLU A 196 -7.98 -19.45 -18.10
C GLU A 196 -6.62 -19.72 -17.43
N ASP A 197 -5.90 -18.67 -17.03
CA ASP A 197 -4.64 -18.82 -16.32
C ASP A 197 -4.83 -19.47 -14.94
N VAL A 198 -5.89 -19.06 -14.24
CA VAL A 198 -6.26 -19.61 -12.93
C VAL A 198 -6.69 -21.08 -13.06
N GLU A 199 -7.51 -21.40 -14.06
CA GLU A 199 -7.97 -22.79 -14.31
C GLU A 199 -6.81 -23.72 -14.70
N LYS A 200 -5.80 -23.21 -15.42
CA LYS A 200 -4.58 -23.97 -15.74
C LYS A 200 -3.76 -24.34 -14.51
N LEU A 201 -3.75 -23.51 -13.45
CA LEU A 201 -3.05 -23.83 -12.20
C LEU A 201 -3.65 -25.05 -11.47
N ASP A 202 -4.89 -25.40 -11.75
CA ASP A 202 -5.59 -26.56 -11.18
C ASP A 202 -5.47 -27.81 -12.04
N ALA A 203 -5.18 -27.65 -13.35
CA ALA A 203 -5.22 -28.73 -14.33
C ALA A 203 -4.12 -29.81 -14.12
N ASP A 204 -3.04 -29.48 -13.44
CA ASP A 204 -1.89 -30.35 -13.23
C ASP A 204 -1.92 -31.13 -11.89
N GLY A 205 -3.02 -31.06 -11.13
CA GLY A 205 -3.11 -31.62 -9.78
C GLY A 205 -4.25 -32.61 -9.54
N ASP A 206 -3.99 -33.65 -8.74
CA ASP A 206 -5.01 -34.59 -8.25
C ASP A 206 -6.02 -33.99 -7.26
N ARG A 207 -5.90 -32.71 -6.93
CA ARG A 207 -6.72 -31.99 -5.94
C ARG A 207 -7.33 -30.75 -6.58
N ALA A 208 -8.66 -30.63 -6.51
CA ALA A 208 -9.36 -29.40 -6.89
C ALA A 208 -8.95 -28.25 -5.93
N ARG A 209 -7.98 -27.45 -6.38
CA ARG A 209 -7.45 -26.31 -5.60
C ARG A 209 -8.18 -25.01 -5.91
N VAL A 210 -8.83 -24.94 -7.06
CA VAL A 210 -9.50 -23.73 -7.54
C VAL A 210 -11.01 -23.93 -7.54
N THR A 211 -11.71 -23.03 -6.87
CA THR A 211 -13.17 -22.92 -6.90
C THR A 211 -13.51 -21.62 -7.64
N VAL A 212 -14.08 -21.75 -8.84
CA VAL A 212 -14.57 -20.62 -9.63
C VAL A 212 -16.07 -20.48 -9.40
N VAL A 213 -16.53 -19.24 -9.10
CA VAL A 213 -17.94 -18.91 -8.86
C VAL A 213 -18.33 -17.71 -9.71
N ALA A 214 -19.23 -17.90 -10.66
CA ALA A 214 -19.85 -16.81 -11.43
C ALA A 214 -21.25 -16.53 -10.86
N GLU A 215 -21.46 -15.30 -10.35
CA GLU A 215 -22.69 -14.95 -9.61
C GLU A 215 -23.97 -15.13 -10.42
N ASP A 216 -23.90 -14.94 -11.76
CA ASP A 216 -25.02 -15.12 -12.68
C ASP A 216 -25.38 -16.58 -12.93
N GLU A 217 -24.44 -17.51 -12.72
CA GLU A 217 -24.64 -18.96 -12.92
C GLU A 217 -24.81 -19.69 -11.57
N ASP A 218 -23.96 -19.38 -10.60
CA ASP A 218 -23.80 -20.13 -9.34
C ASP A 218 -24.37 -19.40 -8.11
N GLY A 219 -24.71 -18.11 -8.24
CA GLY A 219 -25.01 -17.23 -7.12
C GLY A 219 -23.77 -16.78 -6.37
N LEU A 220 -23.97 -16.30 -5.15
CA LEU A 220 -22.85 -15.84 -4.31
C LEU A 220 -22.01 -17.04 -3.81
N PRO A 221 -20.68 -16.88 -3.65
CA PRO A 221 -19.82 -17.96 -3.17
C PRO A 221 -20.18 -18.38 -1.74
N ASP A 222 -20.20 -19.70 -1.52
CA ASP A 222 -20.37 -20.29 -0.19
C ASP A 222 -19.06 -20.17 0.61
N LEU A 223 -18.90 -19.02 1.28
CA LEU A 223 -17.73 -18.76 2.11
C LEU A 223 -17.70 -19.62 3.37
N ASP A 224 -18.85 -20.04 3.89
CA ASP A 224 -18.90 -20.88 5.07
C ASP A 224 -18.33 -22.27 4.76
N ALA A 225 -18.70 -22.86 3.65
CA ALA A 225 -18.11 -24.13 3.18
C ALA A 225 -16.64 -23.98 2.79
N PHE A 226 -16.27 -22.88 2.07
CA PHE A 226 -14.89 -22.69 1.61
C PHE A 226 -13.90 -22.44 2.77
N LEU A 227 -14.33 -21.79 3.84
CA LEU A 227 -13.50 -21.45 5.00
C LEU A 227 -13.64 -22.42 6.18
N ALA A 228 -14.49 -23.47 6.07
CA ALA A 228 -14.76 -24.40 7.18
C ALA A 228 -13.50 -25.13 7.67
N ASP A 229 -12.69 -25.64 6.73
CA ASP A 229 -11.53 -26.50 7.03
C ASP A 229 -10.24 -25.75 6.66
N LEU A 230 -9.89 -24.71 7.44
CA LEU A 230 -8.62 -24.03 7.26
C LEU A 230 -7.46 -24.87 7.78
N PRO A 231 -6.39 -25.07 6.99
CA PRO A 231 -5.18 -25.70 7.49
C PRO A 231 -4.59 -24.94 8.68
N GLU A 232 -4.03 -25.64 9.65
CA GLU A 232 -3.42 -25.00 10.82
C GLU A 232 -2.26 -24.09 10.40
N GLY A 233 -2.28 -22.84 10.88
CA GLY A 233 -1.27 -21.84 10.54
C GLY A 233 -1.38 -21.28 9.13
N ALA A 234 -2.46 -21.57 8.39
CA ALA A 234 -2.64 -21.03 7.04
C ALA A 234 -2.70 -19.49 7.02
N ALA A 235 -2.04 -18.88 6.03
CA ALA A 235 -2.21 -17.47 5.73
C ALA A 235 -3.40 -17.30 4.77
N VAL A 236 -4.36 -16.46 5.15
CA VAL A 236 -5.53 -16.14 4.33
C VAL A 236 -5.31 -14.81 3.64
N TYR A 237 -5.42 -14.79 2.30
CA TYR A 237 -5.31 -13.59 1.47
C TYR A 237 -6.66 -13.29 0.82
N CYS A 238 -7.12 -12.06 0.94
CA CYS A 238 -8.37 -11.66 0.29
C CYS A 238 -8.21 -10.32 -0.41
N CYS A 239 -8.60 -10.27 -1.70
CA CYS A 239 -8.68 -9.05 -2.49
C CYS A 239 -9.93 -9.09 -3.37
N GLY A 240 -10.76 -8.04 -3.30
CA GLY A 240 -12.01 -7.96 -4.05
C GLY A 240 -12.92 -6.84 -3.57
N PRO A 241 -14.21 -6.91 -3.90
CA PRO A 241 -15.22 -5.98 -3.39
C PRO A 241 -15.27 -5.95 -1.87
N GLU A 242 -15.57 -4.78 -1.28
CA GLU A 242 -15.59 -4.60 0.18
C GLU A 242 -16.55 -5.59 0.88
N GLY A 243 -17.71 -5.87 0.25
CA GLY A 243 -18.65 -6.86 0.79
C GLY A 243 -18.08 -8.29 0.89
N LEU A 244 -17.26 -8.70 -0.07
CA LEU A 244 -16.56 -9.98 -0.04
C LEU A 244 -15.51 -10.00 1.07
N MET A 245 -14.68 -8.97 1.16
CA MET A 245 -13.63 -8.86 2.18
C MET A 245 -14.22 -8.86 3.60
N ALA A 246 -15.25 -8.07 3.84
CA ALA A 246 -15.96 -8.04 5.13
C ALA A 246 -16.62 -9.39 5.46
N ALA A 247 -17.14 -10.09 4.45
CA ALA A 247 -17.75 -11.41 4.63
C ALA A 247 -16.70 -12.49 4.99
N VAL A 248 -15.50 -12.43 4.40
CA VAL A 248 -14.36 -13.29 4.76
C VAL A 248 -13.89 -12.99 6.18
N GLU A 249 -13.60 -11.72 6.49
CA GLU A 249 -13.12 -11.30 7.82
C GLU A 249 -14.06 -11.78 8.95
N LYS A 250 -15.37 -11.66 8.74
CA LYS A 250 -16.38 -12.09 9.73
C LYS A 250 -16.40 -13.59 9.97
N ARG A 251 -15.97 -14.42 9.02
CA ARG A 251 -16.05 -15.88 9.06
C ARG A 251 -14.80 -16.57 9.54
N LEU A 252 -13.68 -15.87 9.55
CA LEU A 252 -12.42 -16.45 9.96
C LEU A 252 -12.40 -16.71 11.46
N PRO A 253 -11.87 -17.87 11.91
CA PRO A 253 -11.61 -18.14 13.30
C PRO A 253 -10.71 -17.09 13.93
N GLU A 254 -10.91 -16.83 15.23
CA GLU A 254 -10.03 -15.94 15.99
C GLU A 254 -8.57 -16.46 15.95
N GLY A 255 -7.64 -15.55 15.70
CA GLY A 255 -6.21 -15.88 15.58
C GLY A 255 -5.76 -16.27 14.17
N THR A 256 -6.67 -16.37 13.19
CA THR A 256 -6.28 -16.61 11.79
C THR A 256 -5.58 -15.35 11.21
N THR A 257 -4.43 -15.56 10.57
CA THR A 257 -3.71 -14.47 9.89
C THR A 257 -4.44 -14.10 8.59
N LEU A 258 -5.06 -12.93 8.57
CA LEU A 258 -5.76 -12.39 7.39
C LEU A 258 -4.99 -11.22 6.78
N HIS A 259 -4.70 -11.33 5.49
CA HIS A 259 -4.13 -10.27 4.67
C HIS A 259 -5.19 -9.73 3.71
N LEU A 260 -5.40 -8.41 3.70
CA LEU A 260 -6.38 -7.74 2.85
C LEU A 260 -5.72 -6.69 1.96
N GLU A 261 -6.04 -6.69 0.67
CA GLU A 261 -5.73 -5.57 -0.22
C GLU A 261 -7.02 -4.93 -0.71
N ARG A 262 -7.16 -3.61 -0.49
CA ARG A 262 -8.31 -2.80 -0.87
C ARG A 262 -7.96 -1.85 -1.99
N PHE A 263 -8.71 -1.85 -3.09
CA PHE A 263 -8.51 -0.93 -4.22
C PHE A 263 -9.33 0.35 -4.11
N ALA A 264 -10.36 0.35 -3.27
CA ALA A 264 -11.13 1.56 -2.97
C ALA A 264 -10.42 2.39 -1.89
N PRO A 265 -10.56 3.74 -1.92
CA PRO A 265 -10.16 4.56 -0.79
C PRO A 265 -10.83 4.07 0.49
N ARG A 266 -10.13 4.15 1.61
CA ARG A 266 -10.81 3.97 2.90
C ARG A 266 -11.88 5.04 3.02
N THR A 267 -13.13 4.65 3.04
CA THR A 267 -14.21 5.55 3.46
C THR A 267 -13.98 5.82 4.94
N THR A 268 -13.60 7.04 5.25
CA THR A 268 -13.42 7.49 6.65
C THR A 268 -14.77 7.67 7.34
N ALA A 269 -15.82 7.11 6.77
CA ALA A 269 -17.18 7.23 7.26
C ALA A 269 -17.36 6.41 8.53
N GLY A 270 -17.69 7.07 9.62
CA GLY A 270 -18.25 6.44 10.80
C GLY A 270 -18.00 7.22 12.08
N GLY A 271 -18.93 8.08 12.47
CA GLY A 271 -19.07 8.52 13.85
C GLY A 271 -18.38 9.82 14.25
N ASP A 272 -17.56 10.40 13.39
CA ASP A 272 -16.91 11.67 13.71
C ASP A 272 -17.76 12.82 13.19
N GLY A 273 -17.96 13.84 14.03
CA GLY A 273 -18.66 15.06 13.64
C GLY A 273 -17.92 15.82 12.52
N GLU A 274 -18.56 16.84 11.98
CA GLU A 274 -17.89 17.83 11.15
C GLU A 274 -16.89 18.63 11.98
N PHE A 275 -15.83 19.12 11.34
CA PHE A 275 -14.84 19.99 11.95
C PHE A 275 -14.31 21.01 10.94
N GLU A 276 -13.63 22.02 11.42
CA GLU A 276 -13.07 23.06 10.59
C GLU A 276 -11.60 22.82 10.27
N VAL A 277 -11.19 23.18 9.06
CA VAL A 277 -9.79 23.24 8.63
C VAL A 277 -9.48 24.64 8.14
N GLU A 278 -8.57 25.33 8.81
CA GLU A 278 -8.03 26.59 8.33
C GLU A 278 -6.79 26.33 7.48
N LEU A 279 -6.77 26.95 6.31
CA LEU A 279 -5.60 27.04 5.44
C LEU A 279 -4.80 28.29 5.84
N HIS A 280 -3.74 28.12 6.61
CA HIS A 280 -2.98 29.18 7.26
C HIS A 280 -2.52 30.28 6.31
N ARG A 281 -2.04 29.91 5.13
CA ARG A 281 -1.46 30.87 4.18
C ARG A 281 -2.50 31.76 3.50
N SER A 282 -3.72 31.24 3.33
CA SER A 282 -4.82 32.00 2.72
C SER A 282 -5.79 32.58 3.74
N GLY A 283 -5.73 32.13 5.00
CA GLY A 283 -6.70 32.46 6.07
C GLY A 283 -8.09 31.91 5.83
N ARG A 284 -8.27 31.02 4.85
CA ARG A 284 -9.59 30.43 4.54
C ARG A 284 -9.89 29.28 5.48
N THR A 285 -11.13 29.19 5.93
CA THR A 285 -11.63 28.09 6.73
C THR A 285 -12.59 27.25 5.90
N LEU A 286 -12.41 25.93 5.95
CA LEU A 286 -13.22 24.93 5.26
C LEU A 286 -13.90 24.05 6.28
N THR A 287 -15.15 23.68 6.03
CA THR A 287 -15.83 22.66 6.81
C THR A 287 -15.58 21.29 6.19
N VAL A 288 -15.11 20.35 6.99
CA VAL A 288 -14.95 18.95 6.60
C VAL A 288 -16.15 18.17 7.15
N ALA A 289 -17.03 17.74 6.26
CA ALA A 289 -18.21 16.95 6.63
C ALA A 289 -17.82 15.59 7.24
N ALA A 290 -18.71 14.99 8.02
CA ALA A 290 -18.48 13.72 8.70
C ALA A 290 -18.09 12.58 7.75
N ASP A 291 -18.62 12.57 6.54
CA ASP A 291 -18.40 11.58 5.48
C ASP A 291 -17.33 11.98 4.45
N SER A 292 -16.64 13.10 4.68
CA SER A 292 -15.63 13.64 3.75
C SER A 292 -14.21 13.57 4.33
N SER A 293 -13.21 13.45 3.46
CA SER A 293 -11.81 13.59 3.86
C SER A 293 -11.37 15.06 3.86
N VAL A 294 -10.36 15.39 4.67
CA VAL A 294 -9.69 16.69 4.63
C VAL A 294 -9.14 16.99 3.22
N LEU A 295 -8.63 15.96 2.54
CA LEU A 295 -8.14 16.09 1.17
C LEU A 295 -9.24 16.56 0.21
N ALA A 296 -10.42 15.97 0.29
CA ALA A 296 -11.55 16.35 -0.55
C ALA A 296 -11.94 17.81 -0.32
N ALA A 297 -12.07 18.24 0.94
CA ALA A 297 -12.37 19.62 1.29
C ALA A 297 -11.27 20.59 0.82
N VAL A 298 -9.99 20.28 1.08
CA VAL A 298 -8.86 21.12 0.66
C VAL A 298 -8.82 21.29 -0.86
N ARG A 299 -9.11 20.24 -1.63
CA ARG A 299 -9.09 20.30 -3.09
C ARG A 299 -10.21 21.13 -3.73
N THR A 300 -11.25 21.44 -3.00
CA THR A 300 -12.26 22.41 -3.49
C THR A 300 -11.66 23.82 -3.65
N GLU A 301 -10.70 24.18 -2.77
CA GLU A 301 -10.02 25.48 -2.78
C GLU A 301 -8.66 25.42 -3.47
N LEU A 302 -7.94 24.31 -3.29
CA LEU A 302 -6.60 24.06 -3.84
C LEU A 302 -6.62 22.78 -4.71
N PRO A 303 -7.17 22.84 -5.95
CA PRO A 303 -7.36 21.65 -6.81
C PRO A 303 -6.07 20.88 -7.10
N ASN A 304 -4.92 21.56 -7.08
CA ASN A 304 -3.61 20.99 -7.37
C ASN A 304 -2.93 20.36 -6.14
N THR A 305 -3.62 20.23 -5.00
CA THR A 305 -3.06 19.57 -3.82
C THR A 305 -2.65 18.14 -4.18
N PRO A 306 -1.37 17.77 -3.96
CA PRO A 306 -0.88 16.44 -4.34
C PRO A 306 -1.57 15.33 -3.58
N TYR A 307 -1.92 14.25 -4.27
CA TYR A 307 -2.44 13.02 -3.68
C TYR A 307 -2.18 11.82 -4.60
N SER A 308 -2.33 10.60 -4.07
CA SER A 308 -2.17 9.36 -4.85
C SER A 308 -3.13 8.29 -4.33
N CYS A 309 -2.71 7.47 -3.35
CA CYS A 309 -3.43 6.27 -2.92
C CYS A 309 -4.79 6.52 -2.28
N GLU A 310 -4.96 7.63 -1.56
CA GLU A 310 -6.12 7.96 -0.72
C GLU A 310 -6.43 6.87 0.35
N GLN A 311 -5.42 6.14 0.78
CA GLN A 311 -5.52 5.02 1.72
C GLN A 311 -4.58 5.16 2.93
N GLY A 312 -3.82 6.26 3.01
CA GLY A 312 -3.01 6.57 4.20
C GLY A 312 -1.61 5.96 4.24
N TRP A 313 -1.05 5.52 3.12
CA TRP A 313 0.27 4.86 3.11
C TRP A 313 1.31 5.39 2.12
N CYS A 314 0.95 6.26 1.15
CA CYS A 314 1.92 6.75 0.16
C CYS A 314 2.61 8.06 0.54
N GLY A 315 2.07 8.82 1.48
CA GLY A 315 2.61 10.10 1.93
C GLY A 315 2.42 11.28 0.97
N THR A 316 1.88 11.08 -0.24
CA THR A 316 1.76 12.14 -1.25
C THR A 316 0.90 13.32 -0.76
N CYS A 317 -0.11 13.03 0.06
CA CYS A 317 -1.03 14.02 0.64
C CYS A 317 -0.62 14.49 2.06
N GLN A 318 0.63 14.24 2.48
CA GLN A 318 1.12 14.68 3.79
C GLN A 318 1.10 16.21 3.88
N GLN A 319 0.50 16.74 4.94
CA GLN A 319 0.48 18.16 5.24
C GLN A 319 0.91 18.41 6.67
N ARG A 320 1.52 19.57 6.89
CA ARG A 320 1.90 20.00 8.22
C ARG A 320 0.69 20.60 8.93
N VAL A 321 0.52 20.24 10.19
CA VAL A 321 -0.49 20.77 11.10
C VAL A 321 0.19 21.75 12.04
N LEU A 322 -0.30 22.97 12.08
CA LEU A 322 0.22 24.05 12.92
C LEU A 322 -0.50 24.12 14.27
N GLU A 323 -1.82 23.81 14.26
CA GLU A 323 -2.66 23.82 15.45
C GLU A 323 -3.74 22.74 15.36
N GLY A 324 -4.16 22.21 16.53
CA GLY A 324 -5.24 21.24 16.68
C GLY A 324 -4.73 19.83 16.95
N GLU A 325 -5.62 18.95 17.38
CA GLU A 325 -5.33 17.55 17.67
C GLU A 325 -5.71 16.66 16.49
N ILE A 326 -4.77 15.85 16.03
CA ILE A 326 -4.94 14.98 14.87
C ILE A 326 -5.46 13.62 15.33
N ASP A 327 -6.46 13.09 14.62
CA ASP A 327 -6.85 11.68 14.65
C ASP A 327 -6.14 10.96 13.50
N HIS A 328 -5.00 10.35 13.82
CA HIS A 328 -4.18 9.63 12.84
C HIS A 328 -4.83 8.31 12.45
N ARG A 329 -5.11 8.15 11.15
CA ARG A 329 -5.68 6.94 10.55
C ARG A 329 -4.79 6.37 9.46
N ASP A 330 -3.59 6.91 9.34
CA ASP A 330 -2.57 6.45 8.39
C ASP A 330 -1.69 5.35 9.01
N GLU A 331 -1.03 4.61 8.12
CA GLU A 331 -0.08 3.54 8.46
C GLU A 331 1.37 3.91 8.06
N LEU A 332 1.60 5.17 7.65
CA LEU A 332 2.88 5.60 7.11
C LEU A 332 3.72 6.42 8.10
N LEU A 333 3.09 7.37 8.79
CA LEU A 333 3.83 8.35 9.58
C LEU A 333 4.47 7.71 10.81
N THR A 334 5.73 8.02 11.03
CA THR A 334 6.45 7.69 12.27
C THR A 334 5.92 8.54 13.43
N ASP A 335 6.15 8.12 14.67
CA ASP A 335 5.72 8.86 15.88
C ASP A 335 6.26 10.30 15.89
N SER A 336 7.48 10.51 15.38
CA SER A 336 8.06 11.85 15.26
C SER A 336 7.36 12.73 14.22
N GLU A 337 6.86 12.16 13.13
CA GLU A 337 6.12 12.87 12.09
C GLU A 337 4.67 13.16 12.51
N ARG A 338 4.08 12.26 13.31
CA ARG A 338 2.72 12.43 13.85
C ARG A 338 2.58 13.63 14.78
N GLY A 339 3.69 14.16 15.31
CA GLY A 339 3.68 15.33 16.18
C GLY A 339 3.24 16.63 15.48
N ASP A 340 3.47 16.75 14.17
CA ASP A 340 3.18 17.97 13.41
C ASP A 340 2.71 17.76 11.97
N SER A 341 2.39 16.53 11.57
CA SER A 341 2.02 16.20 10.20
C SER A 341 0.87 15.19 10.16
N MET A 342 0.04 15.25 9.12
CA MET A 342 -1.04 14.29 8.87
C MET A 342 -1.14 13.91 7.39
N LEU A 343 -1.66 12.72 7.10
CA LEU A 343 -2.11 12.37 5.76
C LEU A 343 -3.58 12.76 5.61
N ILE A 344 -3.81 13.87 4.91
CA ILE A 344 -5.13 14.51 4.80
C ILE A 344 -6.19 13.68 4.03
N CYS A 345 -5.79 12.57 3.42
CA CYS A 345 -6.73 11.68 2.72
C CYS A 345 -7.49 10.74 3.67
N VAL A 346 -6.94 10.41 4.83
CA VAL A 346 -7.56 9.46 5.79
C VAL A 346 -7.67 10.01 7.21
N SER A 347 -6.67 10.78 7.65
CA SER A 347 -6.65 11.33 9.02
C SER A 347 -7.64 12.47 9.18
N ARG A 348 -8.18 12.61 10.39
CA ARG A 348 -9.19 13.62 10.75
C ARG A 348 -8.75 14.45 11.95
N ALA A 349 -9.64 15.25 12.52
CA ALA A 349 -9.42 15.99 13.75
C ALA A 349 -10.07 15.29 14.94
N ARG A 350 -9.39 15.34 16.09
CA ARG A 350 -10.00 15.11 17.41
C ARG A 350 -10.50 16.41 18.02
N SER A 351 -9.89 17.53 17.65
CA SER A 351 -10.36 18.88 17.98
C SER A 351 -11.41 19.36 17.01
N THR A 352 -12.15 20.41 17.37
CA THR A 352 -13.16 21.03 16.48
C THR A 352 -12.55 21.77 15.28
N ARG A 353 -11.23 22.03 15.31
CA ARG A 353 -10.49 22.76 14.27
C ARG A 353 -9.08 22.24 14.14
N LEU A 354 -8.57 22.22 12.91
CA LEU A 354 -7.16 22.09 12.56
C LEU A 354 -6.68 23.32 11.79
N VAL A 355 -5.41 23.67 11.92
CA VAL A 355 -4.73 24.68 11.08
C VAL A 355 -3.66 23.98 10.29
N LEU A 356 -3.77 23.99 8.96
CA LEU A 356 -2.80 23.41 8.04
C LEU A 356 -1.87 24.46 7.46
N ASP A 357 -0.61 24.14 7.26
CA ASP A 357 0.39 25.01 6.58
C ASP A 357 0.17 25.04 5.05
N LEU A 358 -1.02 25.42 4.62
CA LEU A 358 -1.48 25.52 3.24
C LEU A 358 -1.93 26.95 2.87
#